data_a3200e8d32ba47f912aaf39a20957456
#
_entry.id   a3200e8d32ba47f912aaf39a20957456
#
_cell.length_a   1.000
_cell.length_b   1.000
_cell.length_c   1.000
_cell.angle_alpha   90.00
_cell.angle_beta   90.00
_cell.angle_gamma   90.00
#
_symmetry.space_group_name_H-M   'P 1'
#
loop_
_entity.id
_entity.type
_entity.pdbx_description
1 polymer ?
#
loop_
_entity_poly.entity_id
_entity_poly.type
_entity_poly.pdbx_seq_one_letter_code
_entity_poly.pdbx_strand_id
1 'polypeptide(L)'
;MAQNLRVAMIGYGFMGKVHSHAWRSVNHFFPDAPNIEMTVICGRSKEALENARMTFGWKESETDWKKVIARDDIDIVDVCTAGDTHEEIAIAALKAGKHVICEK
;
A
#
# COMPACT_ATOMS: atom_id res chain seq x y z
N MET A 1 -4.60 -16.52 17.62
CA MET A 1 -3.75 -15.33 17.48
C MET A 1 -4.16 -14.54 16.25
N ALA A 2 -4.20 -13.24 16.39
CA ALA A 2 -4.51 -12.41 15.25
C ALA A 2 -3.34 -12.43 14.26
N GLN A 3 -3.64 -12.67 13.00
CA GLN A 3 -2.67 -12.59 11.93
C GLN A 3 -2.38 -11.12 11.62
N ASN A 4 -1.12 -10.78 11.36
CA ASN A 4 -0.74 -9.45 10.90
C ASN A 4 -0.58 -9.48 9.38
N LEU A 5 -1.26 -8.57 8.69
CA LEU A 5 -1.10 -8.38 7.25
C LEU A 5 -0.44 -7.03 7.01
N ARG A 6 0.70 -7.06 6.34
CA ARG A 6 1.50 -5.87 6.08
C ARG A 6 1.19 -5.37 4.67
N VAL A 7 0.80 -4.11 4.61
CA VAL A 7 0.30 -3.49 3.38
C VAL A 7 1.32 -2.51 2.84
N ALA A 8 1.52 -2.55 1.53
CA ALA A 8 2.24 -1.52 0.79
C ALA A 8 1.25 -0.86 -0.18
N MET A 9 1.24 0.47 -0.21
CA MET A 9 0.39 1.21 -1.14
C MET A 9 1.25 1.95 -2.15
N ILE A 10 0.96 1.75 -3.42
CA ILE A 10 1.67 2.40 -4.52
C ILE A 10 0.78 3.52 -5.05
N GLY A 11 1.20 4.76 -4.86
CA GLY A 11 0.44 5.94 -5.23
C GLY A 11 -0.14 6.65 -4.00
N TYR A 12 -0.11 7.98 -4.01
CA TYR A 12 -0.56 8.78 -2.86
C TYR A 12 -1.54 9.90 -3.25
N GLY A 13 -2.12 9.84 -4.44
CA GLY A 13 -3.12 10.82 -4.86
C GLY A 13 -4.45 10.65 -4.15
N PHE A 14 -5.52 11.15 -4.75
CA PHE A 14 -6.84 11.13 -4.13
C PHE A 14 -7.27 9.72 -3.68
N MET A 15 -7.12 8.73 -4.57
CA MET A 15 -7.51 7.36 -4.21
C MET A 15 -6.58 6.76 -3.16
N GLY A 16 -5.30 7.14 -3.17
CA GLY A 16 -4.38 6.74 -2.13
C GLY A 16 -4.79 7.28 -0.75
N LYS A 17 -5.29 8.51 -0.72
CA LYS A 17 -5.82 9.09 0.51
C LYS A 17 -7.04 8.30 1.02
N VAL A 18 -7.96 7.97 0.13
CA VAL A 18 -9.17 7.22 0.47
C VAL A 18 -8.82 5.82 0.97
N HIS A 19 -7.92 5.13 0.26
CA HIS A 19 -7.49 3.79 0.66
C HIS A 19 -6.73 3.82 1.98
N SER A 20 -5.90 4.84 2.21
CA SER A 20 -5.19 4.98 3.49
C SER A 20 -6.17 5.11 4.65
N HIS A 21 -7.23 5.88 4.46
CA HIS A 21 -8.28 6.01 5.47
C HIS A 21 -8.93 4.65 5.75
N ALA A 22 -9.24 3.90 4.70
CA ALA A 22 -9.84 2.58 4.85
C ALA A 22 -8.91 1.62 5.61
N TRP A 23 -7.62 1.59 5.27
CA TRP A 23 -6.67 0.74 5.97
C TRP A 23 -6.55 1.08 7.46
N ARG A 24 -6.55 2.37 7.78
CA ARG A 24 -6.47 2.80 9.18
C ARG A 24 -7.71 2.43 9.98
N SER A 25 -8.85 2.32 9.32
CA SER A 25 -10.14 2.16 9.99
C SER A 25 -10.60 0.71 10.08
N VAL A 26 -10.04 -0.19 9.26
CA VAL A 26 -10.59 -1.55 9.11
C VAL A 26 -10.71 -2.29 10.45
N ASN A 27 -9.71 -2.20 11.30
CA ASN A 27 -9.73 -2.92 12.58
C ASN A 27 -10.65 -2.27 13.63
N HIS A 28 -11.02 -1.01 13.42
CA HIS A 28 -12.02 -0.34 14.27
C HIS A 28 -13.43 -0.86 14.00
N PHE A 29 -13.73 -1.15 12.73
CA PHE A 29 -15.06 -1.61 12.33
C PHE A 29 -15.17 -3.13 12.26
N PHE A 30 -14.05 -3.82 12.09
CA PHE A 30 -14.01 -5.27 11.94
C PHE A 30 -12.95 -5.84 12.87
N PRO A 31 -13.23 -5.91 14.18
CA PRO A 31 -12.21 -6.34 15.15
C PRO A 31 -11.76 -7.79 14.96
N ASP A 32 -12.56 -8.63 14.27
CA ASP A 32 -12.19 -10.00 13.96
C ASP A 32 -11.31 -10.14 12.73
N ALA A 33 -11.15 -9.06 11.94
CA ALA A 33 -10.27 -9.08 10.79
C ALA A 33 -8.80 -9.20 11.23
N PRO A 34 -7.92 -9.71 10.35
CA PRO A 34 -6.49 -9.69 10.63
C PRO A 34 -6.02 -8.27 10.94
N ASN A 35 -5.01 -8.16 11.79
CA ASN A 35 -4.45 -6.86 12.11
C ASN A 35 -3.72 -6.29 10.91
N ILE A 36 -4.11 -5.09 10.48
CA ILE A 36 -3.53 -4.41 9.33
C ILE A 36 -2.39 -3.51 9.78
N GLU A 37 -1.24 -3.69 9.16
CA GLU A 37 -0.08 -2.83 9.38
C GLU A 37 0.18 -2.03 8.10
N MET A 38 0.12 -0.70 8.21
CA MET A 38 0.38 0.21 7.09
C MET A 38 1.89 0.42 6.99
N THR A 39 2.54 -0.46 6.25
CA THR A 39 3.99 -0.59 6.29
C THR A 39 4.71 0.45 5.43
N VAL A 40 4.39 0.52 4.13
CA VAL A 40 5.13 1.41 3.24
C VAL A 40 4.20 2.03 2.20
N ILE A 41 4.40 3.33 1.96
CA ILE A 41 3.74 4.05 0.87
C ILE A 41 4.79 4.40 -0.17
N CYS A 42 4.43 4.26 -1.45
CA CYS A 42 5.34 4.46 -2.56
C CYS A 42 4.81 5.53 -3.52
N GLY A 43 5.72 6.37 -4.02
CA GLY A 43 5.39 7.41 -4.98
C GLY A 43 6.65 8.01 -5.58
N ARG A 44 6.51 8.79 -6.66
CA ARG A 44 7.66 9.27 -7.41
C ARG A 44 8.35 10.50 -6.82
N SER A 45 7.58 11.41 -6.23
CA SER A 45 8.14 12.65 -5.67
C SER A 45 8.47 12.45 -4.19
N LYS A 46 9.76 12.49 -3.87
CA LYS A 46 10.22 12.22 -2.52
C LYS A 46 9.58 13.15 -1.48
N GLU A 47 9.51 14.44 -1.77
CA GLU A 47 8.96 15.43 -0.83
C GLU A 47 7.46 15.23 -0.63
N ALA A 48 6.69 15.13 -1.72
CA ALA A 48 5.25 14.91 -1.64
C ALA A 48 4.94 13.56 -1.00
N LEU A 49 5.74 12.55 -1.31
CA LEU A 49 5.59 11.22 -0.73
C LEU A 49 5.78 11.24 0.79
N GLU A 50 6.81 11.93 1.27
CA GLU A 50 7.07 12.01 2.71
C GLU A 50 5.94 12.74 3.43
N ASN A 51 5.40 13.79 2.83
CA ASN A 51 4.25 14.48 3.38
C ASN A 51 3.03 13.55 3.46
N ALA A 52 2.80 12.75 2.42
CA ALA A 52 1.71 11.78 2.40
C ALA A 52 1.93 10.69 3.46
N ARG A 53 3.17 10.21 3.60
CA ARG A 53 3.49 9.20 4.61
C ARG A 53 3.09 9.68 6.01
N MET A 54 3.51 10.88 6.35
CA MET A 54 3.22 11.44 7.67
C MET A 54 1.72 11.71 7.87
N THR A 55 1.09 12.29 6.85
CA THR A 55 -0.33 12.66 6.94
C THR A 55 -1.23 11.45 7.02
N PHE A 56 -0.93 10.41 6.21
CA PHE A 56 -1.78 9.22 6.12
C PHE A 56 -1.43 8.14 7.14
N GLY A 57 -0.28 8.25 7.80
CA GLY A 57 0.08 7.34 8.87
C GLY A 57 0.80 6.06 8.42
N TRP A 58 1.60 6.14 7.36
CA TRP A 58 2.42 5.01 6.92
C TRP A 58 3.77 5.02 7.66
N LYS A 59 4.31 3.84 7.94
CA LYS A 59 5.58 3.72 8.66
C LYS A 59 6.78 4.17 7.84
N GLU A 60 6.81 3.79 6.57
CA GLU A 60 7.96 4.01 5.69
C GLU A 60 7.50 4.58 4.37
N SER A 61 8.44 5.16 3.63
CA SER A 61 8.22 5.59 2.26
C SER A 61 9.31 5.03 1.36
N GLU A 62 8.97 4.80 0.09
CA GLU A 62 9.89 4.28 -0.92
C GLU A 62 9.53 4.89 -2.26
N THR A 63 10.52 5.37 -3.01
CA THR A 63 10.27 5.98 -4.32
C THR A 63 10.27 4.97 -5.47
N ASP A 64 10.81 3.78 -5.27
CA ASP A 64 10.89 2.75 -6.30
C ASP A 64 9.94 1.61 -5.99
N TRP A 65 8.85 1.49 -6.75
CA TRP A 65 7.86 0.45 -6.52
C TRP A 65 8.43 -0.96 -6.69
N LYS A 66 9.48 -1.10 -7.50
CA LYS A 66 10.11 -2.42 -7.70
C LYS A 66 10.76 -2.92 -6.41
N LYS A 67 11.34 -2.01 -5.64
CA LYS A 67 11.92 -2.36 -4.33
C LYS A 67 10.84 -2.78 -3.35
N VAL A 68 9.67 -2.15 -3.41
CA VAL A 68 8.54 -2.52 -2.56
C VAL A 68 8.08 -3.94 -2.87
N ILE A 69 7.92 -4.26 -4.16
CA ILE A 69 7.47 -5.59 -4.60
C ILE A 69 8.48 -6.68 -4.19
N ALA A 70 9.77 -6.35 -4.16
CA ALA A 70 10.81 -7.31 -3.81
C ALA A 70 10.89 -7.63 -2.31
N ARG A 71 10.19 -6.88 -1.47
CA ARG A 71 10.26 -7.07 0.00
C ARG A 71 9.52 -8.35 0.41
N ASP A 72 10.16 -9.12 1.27
CA ASP A 72 9.55 -10.34 1.83
C ASP A 72 8.54 -10.04 2.93
N ASP A 73 8.56 -8.83 3.48
CA ASP A 73 7.72 -8.43 4.60
C ASP A 73 6.42 -7.74 4.18
N ILE A 74 6.06 -7.78 2.90
CA ILE A 74 4.82 -7.21 2.39
C ILE A 74 3.88 -8.33 1.97
N ASP A 75 2.65 -8.30 2.46
CA ASP A 75 1.62 -9.30 2.17
C ASP A 75 0.63 -8.82 1.11
N ILE A 76 0.27 -7.56 1.15
CA ILE A 76 -0.74 -6.97 0.26
C ILE A 76 -0.15 -5.75 -0.43
N VAL A 77 -0.32 -5.67 -1.74
CA VAL A 77 0.05 -4.48 -2.53
C VAL A 77 -1.23 -3.82 -3.02
N ASP A 78 -1.42 -2.57 -2.64
CA ASP A 78 -2.58 -1.75 -2.99
C ASP A 78 -2.15 -0.74 -4.04
N VAL A 79 -2.62 -0.91 -5.27
CA VAL A 79 -2.17 -0.10 -6.42
C VAL A 79 -3.15 1.05 -6.65
N CYS A 80 -2.72 2.27 -6.34
CA CYS A 80 -3.51 3.49 -6.44
C CYS A 80 -2.89 4.53 -7.37
N THR A 81 -2.02 4.09 -8.27
CA THR A 81 -1.36 4.98 -9.25
C THR A 81 -2.29 5.31 -10.42
N ALA A 82 -1.79 6.10 -11.39
CA ALA A 82 -2.53 6.35 -12.62
C ALA A 82 -2.79 5.05 -13.38
N GLY A 83 -3.91 5.00 -14.11
CA GLY A 83 -4.38 3.77 -14.73
C GLY A 83 -3.40 3.09 -15.67
N ASP A 84 -2.54 3.88 -16.34
CA ASP A 84 -1.55 3.34 -17.29
C ASP A 84 -0.44 2.52 -16.63
N THR A 85 -0.27 2.63 -15.31
CA THR A 85 0.76 1.89 -14.58
C THR A 85 0.20 0.70 -13.80
N HIS A 86 -1.12 0.54 -13.73
CA HIS A 86 -1.76 -0.50 -12.92
C HIS A 86 -1.34 -1.91 -13.33
N GLU A 87 -1.35 -2.18 -14.62
CA GLU A 87 -1.07 -3.52 -15.13
C GLU A 87 0.33 -3.99 -14.76
N GLU A 88 1.33 -3.18 -15.03
CA GLU A 88 2.72 -3.54 -14.77
C GLU A 88 2.95 -3.84 -13.29
N ILE A 89 2.48 -2.96 -12.42
CA ILE A 89 2.69 -3.10 -10.99
C ILE A 89 1.91 -4.28 -10.44
N ALA A 90 0.64 -4.42 -10.84
CA ALA A 90 -0.22 -5.50 -10.35
C ALA A 90 0.33 -6.87 -10.76
N ILE A 91 0.76 -7.01 -12.01
CA ILE A 91 1.32 -8.27 -12.50
C ILE A 91 2.60 -8.62 -11.73
N ALA A 92 3.49 -7.65 -11.54
CA ALA A 92 4.72 -7.86 -10.80
C ALA A 92 4.44 -8.32 -9.36
N ALA A 93 3.45 -7.71 -8.71
CA ALA A 93 3.08 -8.08 -7.35
C ALA A 93 2.51 -9.50 -7.28
N LEU A 94 1.65 -9.86 -8.25
CA LEU A 94 1.10 -11.22 -8.31
C LEU A 94 2.19 -12.25 -8.53
N LYS A 95 3.15 -11.97 -9.44
CA LYS A 95 4.28 -12.88 -9.68
C LYS A 95 5.14 -13.04 -8.45
N ALA A 96 5.22 -12.03 -7.59
CA ALA A 96 5.97 -12.08 -6.34
C ALA A 96 5.19 -12.80 -5.22
N GLY A 97 4.01 -13.30 -5.51
CA GLY A 97 3.20 -14.05 -4.54
C GLY A 97 2.41 -13.20 -3.57
N LYS A 98 2.21 -11.92 -3.88
CA LYS A 98 1.49 -11.01 -3.00
C LYS A 98 0.03 -10.91 -3.40
N HIS A 99 -0.82 -10.58 -2.43
CA HIS A 99 -2.20 -10.23 -2.70
C HIS A 99 -2.24 -8.83 -3.30
N VAL A 100 -3.13 -8.60 -4.26
CA VAL A 100 -3.18 -7.32 -4.96
C VAL A 100 -4.59 -6.74 -4.90
N ILE A 101 -4.65 -5.45 -4.52
CA ILE A 101 -5.85 -4.64 -4.66
C ILE A 101 -5.47 -3.55 -5.66
N CYS A 102 -6.24 -3.39 -6.70
CA CYS A 102 -5.90 -2.45 -7.77
C CYS A 102 -7.09 -1.54 -8.06
N GLU A 103 -6.85 -0.22 -8.01
CA GLU A 103 -7.85 0.76 -8.36
C GLU A 103 -8.09 0.74 -9.88
N LYS A 104 -9.26 1.14 -10.32
CA LYS A 104 -9.59 1.16 -11.75
C LYS A 104 -9.19 2.48 -12.42
#